data_2dfb17d8e9f3cf5f8dee59202ef42e39
#
_entry.id   2dfb17d8e9f3cf5f8dee59202ef42e39
#
_cell.length_a   1.000
_cell.length_b   1.000
_cell.length_c   1.000
_cell.angle_alpha   90.00
_cell.angle_beta   90.00
_cell.angle_gamma   90.00
#
_symmetry.space_group_name_H-M   'P 1'
#
loop_
_entity.id
_entity.type
_entity.pdbx_description
1 polymer ?
#
loop_
_entity_poly.entity_id
_entity_poly.type
_entity_poly.pdbx_seq_one_letter_code
_entity_poly.pdbx_strand_id
1 'polypeptide(L)'
;MYFAYGEEETDYLKKKDKRMAEVIDRIGHVERKVDTDLFSAVVHHIIGQQISTKAQATIWQRVQDALGTVNAEAILAAGVPSLQALGMTFRKAAYITDFAERVHTGAFDLDAVAHMSDEAAIRALSSLKGIGVWTAEMILLFCQKQIVKDFLIKFTKKSHSADFFTEQTLDFVLHRFFCGLAEMHTDDIGGLADLLSDSRAS
;
A
#
# COMPACT_ATOMS: atom_id res chain seq x y z
N MET A 1 2.78 4.06 -15.19
CA MET A 1 4.20 4.10 -14.83
C MET A 1 4.48 2.88 -13.98
N TYR A 2 5.67 2.27 -14.08
CA TYR A 2 6.05 1.13 -13.25
C TYR A 2 7.07 1.55 -12.20
N PHE A 3 7.11 0.81 -11.13
CA PHE A 3 8.05 0.96 -10.03
C PHE A 3 9.47 0.69 -10.52
N ALA A 4 10.41 1.62 -10.30
CA ALA A 4 11.77 1.50 -10.76
C ALA A 4 12.67 0.90 -9.68
N TYR A 5 13.15 -0.31 -9.90
CA TYR A 5 14.20 -0.97 -9.12
C TYR A 5 15.05 -1.83 -10.05
N GLY A 6 16.24 -2.20 -9.62
CA GLY A 6 17.17 -2.95 -10.44
C GLY A 6 17.99 -3.99 -9.65
N GLU A 7 19.13 -4.34 -10.21
CA GLU A 7 20.04 -5.33 -9.60
C GLU A 7 20.61 -4.84 -8.25
N GLU A 8 20.82 -3.51 -8.10
CA GLU A 8 21.38 -2.95 -6.86
C GLU A 8 20.47 -3.27 -5.66
N GLU A 9 19.14 -3.05 -5.81
CA GLU A 9 18.16 -3.28 -4.76
C GLU A 9 17.94 -4.78 -4.52
N THR A 10 17.84 -5.57 -5.58
CA THR A 10 17.65 -7.02 -5.47
C THR A 10 18.86 -7.71 -4.86
N ASP A 11 20.07 -7.34 -5.25
CA ASP A 11 21.30 -7.87 -4.66
C ASP A 11 21.46 -7.49 -3.19
N TYR A 12 21.06 -6.27 -2.83
CA TYR A 12 21.06 -5.86 -1.44
C TYR A 12 20.12 -6.76 -0.59
N LEU A 13 18.91 -7.01 -1.08
CA LEU A 13 17.94 -7.88 -0.40
C LEU A 13 18.44 -9.33 -0.31
N LYS A 14 18.98 -9.89 -1.39
CA LYS A 14 19.54 -11.25 -1.44
C LYS A 14 20.69 -11.45 -0.43
N LYS A 15 21.54 -10.43 -0.27
CA LYS A 15 22.64 -10.46 0.70
C LYS A 15 22.15 -10.42 2.15
N LYS A 16 20.96 -9.86 2.40
CA LYS A 16 20.43 -9.70 3.75
C LYS A 16 19.61 -10.88 4.24
N ASP A 17 18.88 -11.54 3.37
CA ASP A 17 18.01 -12.66 3.73
C ASP A 17 18.06 -13.75 2.64
N LYS A 18 18.42 -14.99 3.04
CA LYS A 18 18.53 -16.12 2.13
C LYS A 18 17.20 -16.54 1.51
N ARG A 19 16.10 -16.46 2.28
CA ARG A 19 14.76 -16.79 1.79
C ARG A 19 14.30 -15.77 0.77
N MET A 20 14.60 -14.49 1.02
CA MET A 20 14.35 -13.43 0.05
C MET A 20 15.17 -13.65 -1.23
N ALA A 21 16.42 -14.13 -1.12
CA ALA A 21 17.24 -14.48 -2.29
C ALA A 21 16.56 -15.57 -3.13
N GLU A 22 16.10 -16.65 -2.50
CA GLU A 22 15.41 -17.76 -3.19
C GLU A 22 14.14 -17.27 -3.89
N VAL A 23 13.34 -16.41 -3.23
CA VAL A 23 12.12 -15.83 -3.82
C VAL A 23 12.44 -14.95 -5.02
N ILE A 24 13.42 -14.04 -4.89
CA ILE A 24 13.83 -13.15 -5.98
C ILE A 24 14.36 -13.95 -7.17
N ASP A 25 15.21 -14.95 -6.92
CA ASP A 25 15.78 -15.79 -7.98
C ASP A 25 14.72 -16.62 -8.71
N ARG A 26 13.68 -17.03 -8.01
CA ARG A 26 12.58 -17.80 -8.58
C ARG A 26 11.58 -16.97 -9.37
N ILE A 27 11.21 -15.78 -8.85
CA ILE A 27 10.20 -14.91 -9.46
C ILE A 27 10.81 -14.02 -10.55
N GLY A 28 12.07 -13.62 -10.39
CA GLY A 28 12.74 -12.68 -11.30
C GLY A 28 12.28 -11.25 -11.10
N HIS A 29 12.38 -10.45 -12.18
CA HIS A 29 11.98 -9.04 -12.16
C HIS A 29 10.46 -8.90 -12.24
N VAL A 30 9.90 -8.12 -11.33
CA VAL A 30 8.45 -7.89 -11.22
C VAL A 30 8.13 -6.46 -11.63
N GLU A 31 7.33 -6.28 -12.66
CA GLU A 31 6.79 -4.99 -13.06
C GLU A 31 5.54 -4.64 -12.24
N ARG A 32 5.65 -3.65 -11.38
CA ARG A 32 4.53 -3.17 -10.59
C ARG A 32 4.10 -1.79 -11.03
N LYS A 33 2.81 -1.62 -11.34
CA LYS A 33 2.22 -0.31 -11.62
C LYS A 33 2.25 0.57 -10.38
N VAL A 34 2.66 1.82 -10.55
CA VAL A 34 2.60 2.88 -9.52
C VAL A 34 1.33 3.68 -9.77
N ASP A 35 0.56 3.90 -8.71
CA ASP A 35 -0.55 4.84 -8.74
C ASP A 35 0.03 6.27 -8.73
N THR A 36 -0.35 7.09 -9.70
CA THR A 36 0.12 8.48 -9.79
C THR A 36 -0.84 9.47 -9.16
N ASP A 37 -2.03 9.00 -8.76
CA ASP A 37 -3.05 9.82 -8.11
C ASP A 37 -3.02 9.60 -6.58
N LEU A 38 -2.38 10.53 -5.88
CA LEU A 38 -2.25 10.47 -4.43
C LEU A 38 -3.61 10.57 -3.72
N PHE A 39 -4.60 11.31 -4.30
CA PHE A 39 -5.94 11.40 -3.71
C PHE A 39 -6.63 10.03 -3.71
N SER A 40 -6.70 9.40 -4.88
CA SER A 40 -7.28 8.06 -5.02
C SER A 40 -6.58 7.02 -4.15
N ALA A 41 -5.26 7.10 -4.05
CA ALA A 41 -4.48 6.19 -3.23
C ALA A 41 -4.80 6.31 -1.74
N VAL A 42 -4.92 7.52 -1.20
CA VAL A 42 -5.35 7.74 0.19
C VAL A 42 -6.73 7.13 0.43
N VAL A 43 -7.70 7.41 -0.45
CA VAL A 43 -9.05 6.86 -0.35
C VAL A 43 -9.04 5.33 -0.40
N HIS A 44 -8.30 4.75 -1.36
CA HIS A 44 -8.16 3.30 -1.53
C HIS A 44 -7.55 2.62 -0.29
N HIS A 45 -6.53 3.24 0.32
CA HIS A 45 -5.92 2.71 1.54
C HIS A 45 -6.86 2.79 2.75
N ILE A 46 -7.65 3.87 2.91
CA ILE A 46 -8.66 3.94 3.97
C ILE A 46 -9.72 2.84 3.79
N ILE A 47 -10.20 2.62 2.57
CA ILE A 47 -11.14 1.54 2.26
C ILE A 47 -10.56 0.18 2.66
N GLY A 48 -9.30 -0.10 2.33
CA GLY A 48 -8.63 -1.38 2.54
C GLY A 48 -8.29 -1.73 3.99
N GLN A 49 -8.41 -0.79 4.95
CA GLN A 49 -8.05 -1.07 6.34
C GLN A 49 -8.92 -2.18 6.95
N GLN A 50 -8.27 -3.18 7.57
CA GLN A 50 -8.93 -4.26 8.31
C GLN A 50 -9.94 -5.10 7.51
N ILE A 51 -9.78 -5.20 6.19
CA ILE A 51 -10.57 -6.07 5.31
C ILE A 51 -9.66 -6.84 4.36
N SER A 52 -10.18 -7.92 3.76
CA SER A 52 -9.44 -8.69 2.77
C SER A 52 -9.23 -7.90 1.47
N THR A 53 -8.20 -8.24 0.71
CA THR A 53 -7.91 -7.62 -0.60
C THR A 53 -9.09 -7.78 -1.57
N LYS A 54 -9.78 -8.92 -1.56
CA LYS A 54 -10.96 -9.16 -2.39
C LYS A 54 -12.12 -8.23 -2.01
N ALA A 55 -12.37 -8.02 -0.71
CA ALA A 55 -13.40 -7.09 -0.24
C ALA A 55 -13.04 -5.64 -0.61
N GLN A 56 -11.77 -5.25 -0.45
CA GLN A 56 -11.27 -3.92 -0.85
C GLN A 56 -11.50 -3.69 -2.34
N ALA A 57 -11.09 -4.63 -3.21
CA ALA A 57 -11.28 -4.52 -4.66
C ALA A 57 -12.77 -4.37 -5.02
N THR A 58 -13.66 -5.13 -4.37
CA THR A 58 -15.11 -5.02 -4.61
C THR A 58 -15.65 -3.64 -4.22
N ILE A 59 -15.27 -3.11 -3.05
CA ILE A 59 -15.72 -1.79 -2.60
C ILE A 59 -15.14 -0.70 -3.49
N TRP A 60 -13.86 -0.82 -3.84
CA TRP A 60 -13.18 0.14 -4.72
C TRP A 60 -13.86 0.23 -6.10
N GLN A 61 -14.19 -0.92 -6.70
CA GLN A 61 -14.93 -0.94 -7.97
C GLN A 61 -16.28 -0.22 -7.85
N ARG A 62 -17.05 -0.46 -6.77
CA ARG A 62 -18.33 0.24 -6.53
C ARG A 62 -18.15 1.74 -6.39
N VAL A 63 -17.07 2.19 -5.73
CA VAL A 63 -16.75 3.61 -5.61
C VAL A 63 -16.46 4.22 -6.99
N GLN A 64 -15.66 3.54 -7.81
CA GLN A 64 -15.37 3.99 -9.17
C GLN A 64 -16.64 4.03 -10.05
N ASP A 65 -17.47 3.00 -9.98
CA ASP A 65 -18.72 2.93 -10.75
C ASP A 65 -19.72 4.03 -10.34
N ALA A 66 -19.78 4.35 -9.04
CA ALA A 66 -20.71 5.34 -8.51
C ALA A 66 -20.25 6.79 -8.75
N LEU A 67 -18.95 7.05 -8.67
CA LEU A 67 -18.40 8.41 -8.74
C LEU A 67 -17.82 8.75 -10.13
N GLY A 68 -17.49 7.75 -10.95
CA GLY A 68 -16.74 7.93 -12.19
C GLY A 68 -15.28 8.32 -11.89
N THR A 69 -15.06 9.59 -11.57
CA THR A 69 -13.75 10.09 -11.13
C THR A 69 -13.72 10.19 -9.61
N VAL A 70 -12.72 9.57 -8.99
CA VAL A 70 -12.54 9.65 -7.53
C VAL A 70 -11.70 10.87 -7.19
N ASN A 71 -12.38 11.99 -6.90
CA ASN A 71 -11.76 13.25 -6.50
C ASN A 71 -12.52 13.89 -5.32
N ALA A 72 -12.01 14.99 -4.80
CA ALA A 72 -12.59 15.66 -3.63
C ALA A 72 -14.04 16.10 -3.87
N GLU A 73 -14.33 16.67 -5.03
CA GLU A 73 -15.68 17.15 -5.38
C GLU A 73 -16.69 16.02 -5.44
N ALA A 74 -16.36 14.91 -6.12
CA ALA A 74 -17.24 13.74 -6.24
C ALA A 74 -17.51 13.09 -4.87
N ILE A 75 -16.50 12.98 -4.01
CA ILE A 75 -16.64 12.47 -2.63
C ILE A 75 -17.57 13.36 -1.81
N LEU A 76 -17.37 14.67 -1.87
CA LEU A 76 -18.22 15.63 -1.12
C LEU A 76 -19.67 15.63 -1.63
N ALA A 77 -19.85 15.57 -2.95
CA ALA A 77 -21.18 15.49 -3.56
C ALA A 77 -21.94 14.21 -3.17
N ALA A 78 -21.25 13.06 -3.06
CA ALA A 78 -21.84 11.80 -2.65
C ALA A 78 -22.25 11.81 -1.16
N GLY A 79 -21.42 12.37 -0.31
CA GLY A 79 -21.62 12.43 1.13
C GLY A 79 -21.48 11.09 1.86
N VAL A 80 -21.37 11.15 3.18
CA VAL A 80 -21.11 9.98 4.05
C VAL A 80 -22.11 8.83 3.88
N PRO A 81 -23.44 9.08 3.81
CA PRO A 81 -24.42 7.98 3.68
C PRO A 81 -24.25 7.19 2.37
N SER A 82 -24.03 7.89 1.25
CA SER A 82 -23.85 7.24 -0.05
C SER A 82 -22.56 6.42 -0.08
N LEU A 83 -21.45 6.96 0.43
CA LEU A 83 -20.18 6.24 0.53
C LEU A 83 -20.31 4.99 1.41
N GLN A 84 -21.00 5.08 2.54
CA GLN A 84 -21.26 3.94 3.41
C GLN A 84 -22.05 2.85 2.68
N ALA A 85 -23.08 3.22 1.90
CA ALA A 85 -23.89 2.28 1.14
C ALA A 85 -23.09 1.47 0.09
N LEU A 86 -21.89 1.94 -0.33
CA LEU A 86 -20.99 1.21 -1.21
C LEU A 86 -20.30 0.01 -0.52
N GLY A 87 -20.43 -0.12 0.81
CA GLY A 87 -19.97 -1.29 1.57
C GLY A 87 -18.84 -0.99 2.56
N MET A 88 -18.52 0.26 2.82
CA MET A 88 -17.57 0.65 3.87
C MET A 88 -18.28 1.01 5.19
N THR A 89 -17.52 1.10 6.29
CA THR A 89 -18.07 1.55 7.58
C THR A 89 -18.31 3.06 7.57
N PHE A 90 -19.25 3.55 8.38
CA PHE A 90 -19.50 4.99 8.57
C PHE A 90 -18.22 5.74 8.95
N ARG A 91 -17.37 5.13 9.78
CA ARG A 91 -16.09 5.71 10.20
C ARG A 91 -15.16 5.94 9.01
N LYS A 92 -15.02 4.96 8.11
CA LYS A 92 -14.21 5.11 6.90
C LYS A 92 -14.79 6.17 5.96
N ALA A 93 -16.11 6.15 5.73
CA ALA A 93 -16.79 7.15 4.92
C ALA A 93 -16.57 8.57 5.48
N ALA A 94 -16.67 8.76 6.80
CA ALA A 94 -16.41 10.03 7.46
C ALA A 94 -14.92 10.47 7.33
N TYR A 95 -13.96 9.55 7.42
CA TYR A 95 -12.54 9.86 7.22
C TYR A 95 -12.25 10.30 5.78
N ILE A 96 -12.85 9.61 4.80
CA ILE A 96 -12.71 9.93 3.38
C ILE A 96 -13.32 11.30 3.09
N THR A 97 -14.49 11.62 3.67
CA THR A 97 -15.15 12.92 3.50
C THR A 97 -14.34 14.05 4.16
N ASP A 98 -13.80 13.86 5.39
CA ASP A 98 -12.93 14.84 6.07
C ASP A 98 -11.65 15.11 5.24
N PHE A 99 -11.06 14.07 4.66
CA PHE A 99 -9.91 14.22 3.77
C PHE A 99 -10.28 15.01 2.51
N ALA A 100 -11.38 14.65 1.85
CA ALA A 100 -11.86 15.35 0.66
C ALA A 100 -12.14 16.84 0.95
N GLU A 101 -12.74 17.18 2.10
CA GLU A 101 -12.98 18.56 2.52
C GLU A 101 -11.69 19.34 2.71
N ARG A 102 -10.68 18.74 3.35
CA ARG A 102 -9.37 19.39 3.53
C ARG A 102 -8.66 19.64 2.21
N VAL A 103 -8.73 18.72 1.26
CA VAL A 103 -8.16 18.90 -0.08
C VAL A 103 -8.93 19.98 -0.84
N HIS A 104 -10.27 19.93 -0.82
CA HIS A 104 -11.12 20.88 -1.54
C HIS A 104 -10.96 22.31 -1.03
N THR A 105 -10.79 22.50 0.27
CA THR A 105 -10.57 23.81 0.90
C THR A 105 -9.12 24.30 0.84
N GLY A 106 -8.18 23.50 0.33
CA GLY A 106 -6.76 23.79 0.33
C GLY A 106 -6.09 23.67 1.71
N ALA A 107 -6.79 23.13 2.72
CA ALA A 107 -6.21 22.87 4.04
C ALA A 107 -5.24 21.67 4.03
N PHE A 108 -5.26 20.85 2.97
CA PHE A 108 -4.30 19.78 2.70
C PHE A 108 -3.88 19.84 1.23
N ASP A 109 -2.63 20.17 0.99
CA ASP A 109 -2.06 20.34 -0.34
C ASP A 109 -1.36 19.06 -0.78
N LEU A 110 -1.99 18.33 -1.72
CA LEU A 110 -1.46 17.07 -2.28
C LEU A 110 -0.22 17.29 -3.14
N ASP A 111 -0.16 18.42 -3.88
CA ASP A 111 0.99 18.73 -4.71
C ASP A 111 2.21 19.05 -3.84
N ALA A 112 2.00 19.76 -2.74
CA ALA A 112 3.05 20.00 -1.76
C ALA A 112 3.57 18.68 -1.18
N VAL A 113 2.68 17.73 -0.81
CA VAL A 113 3.09 16.40 -0.29
C VAL A 113 3.95 15.65 -1.30
N ALA A 114 3.62 15.72 -2.59
CA ALA A 114 4.37 15.07 -3.66
C ALA A 114 5.82 15.59 -3.80
N HIS A 115 6.12 16.78 -3.29
CA HIS A 115 7.45 17.42 -3.35
C HIS A 115 8.17 17.48 -1.99
N MET A 116 7.57 16.96 -0.92
CA MET A 116 8.17 16.89 0.41
C MET A 116 9.24 15.80 0.51
N SER A 117 10.12 15.92 1.52
CA SER A 117 10.92 14.75 1.95
C SER A 117 10.02 13.66 2.51
N ASP A 118 10.49 12.41 2.49
CA ASP A 118 9.73 11.25 2.98
C ASP A 118 9.20 11.45 4.40
N GLU A 119 10.06 11.94 5.30
CA GLU A 119 9.68 12.19 6.69
C GLU A 119 8.60 13.28 6.81
N ALA A 120 8.68 14.33 5.98
CA ALA A 120 7.69 15.40 5.97
C ALA A 120 6.35 14.90 5.38
N ALA A 121 6.40 14.15 4.29
CA ALA A 121 5.22 13.55 3.66
C ALA A 121 4.52 12.54 4.60
N ILE A 122 5.29 11.68 5.30
CA ILE A 122 4.74 10.76 6.31
C ILE A 122 4.05 11.53 7.43
N ARG A 123 4.66 12.60 7.95
CA ARG A 123 4.03 13.44 8.98
C ARG A 123 2.76 14.11 8.46
N ALA A 124 2.79 14.66 7.25
CA ALA A 124 1.62 15.28 6.63
C ALA A 124 0.47 14.28 6.47
N LEU A 125 0.71 13.14 5.84
CA LEU A 125 -0.31 12.09 5.66
C LEU A 125 -0.81 11.54 7.00
N SER A 126 0.06 11.35 8.00
CA SER A 126 -0.33 10.87 9.33
C SER A 126 -1.16 11.88 10.14
N SER A 127 -1.27 13.13 9.70
CA SER A 127 -2.17 14.12 10.28
C SER A 127 -3.63 13.92 9.86
N LEU A 128 -3.87 13.09 8.83
CA LEU A 128 -5.21 12.76 8.35
C LEU A 128 -5.86 11.74 9.26
N LYS A 129 -7.18 11.89 9.49
CA LYS A 129 -7.95 10.95 10.31
C LYS A 129 -7.90 9.54 9.70
N GLY A 130 -7.55 8.58 10.53
CA GLY A 130 -7.46 7.18 10.12
C GLY A 130 -6.18 6.79 9.39
N ILE A 131 -5.23 7.69 9.21
CA ILE A 131 -3.93 7.41 8.61
C ILE A 131 -2.86 7.41 9.70
N GLY A 132 -2.34 6.23 10.03
CA GLY A 132 -1.14 6.09 10.88
C GLY A 132 0.14 6.15 10.07
N VAL A 133 1.29 6.24 10.75
CA VAL A 133 2.63 6.28 10.15
C VAL A 133 2.82 5.15 9.12
N TRP A 134 2.46 3.93 9.51
CA TRP A 134 2.58 2.77 8.62
C TRP A 134 1.71 2.90 7.34
N THR A 135 0.46 3.39 7.47
CA THR A 135 -0.41 3.62 6.31
C THR A 135 0.14 4.72 5.41
N ALA A 136 0.69 5.79 6.01
CA ALA A 136 1.35 6.86 5.27
C ALA A 136 2.56 6.35 4.48
N GLU A 137 3.43 5.54 5.10
CA GLU A 137 4.55 4.88 4.44
C GLU A 137 4.09 4.01 3.25
N MET A 138 2.99 3.25 3.43
CA MET A 138 2.43 2.43 2.35
C MET A 138 1.86 3.28 1.20
N ILE A 139 1.12 4.35 1.51
CA ILE A 139 0.61 5.27 0.49
C ILE A 139 1.76 5.82 -0.36
N LEU A 140 2.81 6.32 0.28
CA LEU A 140 3.96 6.89 -0.41
C LEU A 140 4.73 5.82 -1.22
N LEU A 141 4.88 4.62 -0.69
CA LEU A 141 5.52 3.50 -1.37
C LEU A 141 4.79 3.14 -2.68
N PHE A 142 3.47 3.24 -2.70
CA PHE A 142 2.67 2.86 -3.87
C PHE A 142 2.39 4.01 -4.83
N CYS A 143 2.58 5.26 -4.38
CA CYS A 143 2.31 6.44 -5.20
C CYS A 143 3.55 7.22 -5.59
N GLN A 144 4.65 7.15 -4.84
CA GLN A 144 5.85 7.93 -5.09
C GLN A 144 7.08 7.03 -5.29
N LYS A 145 7.84 7.32 -6.34
CA LYS A 145 8.99 6.52 -6.79
C LYS A 145 10.19 6.48 -5.81
N GLN A 146 10.26 7.39 -4.85
CA GLN A 146 11.51 7.71 -4.14
C GLN A 146 11.74 6.91 -2.86
N ILE A 147 10.67 6.45 -2.23
CA ILE A 147 10.71 5.80 -0.90
C ILE A 147 11.25 4.37 -0.91
N VAL A 148 11.30 3.73 -2.06
CA VAL A 148 11.60 2.30 -2.17
C VAL A 148 12.96 1.93 -1.62
N LYS A 149 13.99 2.65 -2.02
CA LYS A 149 15.36 2.38 -1.57
C LYS A 149 15.47 2.57 -0.06
N ASP A 150 14.95 3.69 0.44
CA ASP A 150 15.00 4.01 1.86
C ASP A 150 14.05 3.14 2.70
N PHE A 151 12.87 2.80 2.18
CA PHE A 151 11.94 1.87 2.84
C PHE A 151 12.54 0.47 2.97
N LEU A 152 13.07 -0.09 1.89
CA LEU A 152 13.71 -1.39 1.92
C LEU A 152 14.94 -1.39 2.84
N ILE A 153 15.74 -0.31 2.83
CA ILE A 153 16.89 -0.15 3.71
C ILE A 153 16.45 0.02 5.17
N LYS A 154 15.44 0.85 5.46
CA LYS A 154 14.92 1.03 6.83
C LYS A 154 14.24 -0.25 7.32
N PHE A 155 13.49 -0.91 6.48
CA PHE A 155 12.81 -2.17 6.79
C PHE A 155 13.83 -3.27 7.13
N THR A 156 14.88 -3.44 6.33
CA THR A 156 15.95 -4.41 6.61
C THR A 156 16.84 -4.00 7.79
N LYS A 157 17.04 -2.71 8.06
CA LYS A 157 17.78 -2.24 9.26
C LYS A 157 17.01 -2.44 10.55
N LYS A 158 15.69 -2.24 10.55
CA LYS A 158 14.83 -2.42 11.73
C LYS A 158 14.68 -3.89 12.12
N SER A 159 14.95 -4.82 11.21
CA SER A 159 14.92 -6.27 11.45
C SER A 159 16.11 -6.80 12.28
N HIS A 160 17.05 -5.95 12.68
CA HIS A 160 18.14 -6.37 13.57
C HIS A 160 17.74 -6.54 15.04
N SER A 161 16.52 -6.14 15.44
CA SER A 161 15.93 -6.62 16.71
C SER A 161 15.12 -7.89 16.39
N ALA A 162 15.57 -9.03 16.89
CA ALA A 162 15.04 -10.37 16.62
C ALA A 162 13.53 -10.57 16.86
N ASP A 163 12.86 -9.60 17.47
CA ASP A 163 11.45 -9.67 17.88
C ASP A 163 10.47 -9.03 16.88
N PHE A 164 10.93 -8.41 15.80
CA PHE A 164 10.05 -7.66 14.88
C PHE A 164 9.72 -8.38 13.56
N PHE A 165 10.48 -9.40 13.19
CA PHE A 165 10.13 -10.31 12.11
C PHE A 165 9.23 -11.42 12.64
N THR A 166 8.00 -11.07 12.99
CA THR A 166 6.95 -12.10 13.05
C THR A 166 6.71 -12.55 11.61
N GLU A 167 6.48 -13.84 11.41
CA GLU A 167 6.04 -14.45 10.12
C GLU A 167 5.01 -13.58 9.40
N GLN A 168 4.13 -12.89 10.15
CA GLN A 168 3.11 -11.98 9.64
C GLN A 168 3.67 -10.75 8.89
N THR A 169 4.83 -10.22 9.27
CA THR A 169 5.39 -9.02 8.63
C THR A 169 6.12 -9.38 7.34
N LEU A 170 6.82 -10.52 7.33
CA LEU A 170 7.46 -11.05 6.12
C LEU A 170 6.37 -11.53 5.13
N ASP A 171 5.38 -12.25 5.62
CA ASP A 171 4.20 -12.69 4.86
C ASP A 171 3.44 -11.49 4.27
N PHE A 172 3.32 -10.40 5.02
CA PHE A 172 2.66 -9.19 4.57
C PHE A 172 3.47 -8.46 3.48
N VAL A 173 4.79 -8.34 3.62
CA VAL A 173 5.66 -7.69 2.62
C VAL A 173 5.76 -8.56 1.37
N LEU A 174 5.98 -9.86 1.53
CA LEU A 174 5.99 -10.81 0.42
C LEU A 174 4.60 -10.85 -0.24
N HIS A 175 3.53 -10.99 0.52
CA HIS A 175 2.18 -11.06 -0.01
C HIS A 175 1.71 -9.74 -0.61
N ARG A 176 2.00 -8.58 -0.02
CA ARG A 176 1.58 -7.29 -0.58
C ARG A 176 2.55 -6.71 -1.61
N PHE A 177 3.85 -6.93 -1.45
CA PHE A 177 4.83 -6.45 -2.42
C PHE A 177 4.92 -7.37 -3.64
N PHE A 178 4.86 -8.69 -3.42
CA PHE A 178 4.96 -9.69 -4.49
C PHE A 178 3.60 -10.28 -4.89
N CYS A 179 2.59 -10.37 -4.03
CA CYS A 179 1.25 -10.88 -4.33
C CYS A 179 0.18 -9.81 -4.55
N GLY A 180 0.49 -8.53 -4.49
CA GLY A 180 -0.30 -7.50 -5.20
C GLY A 180 -0.30 -7.73 -6.72
N LEU A 181 0.39 -8.77 -7.14
CA LEU A 181 0.43 -9.49 -8.42
C LEU A 181 -0.72 -10.48 -8.60
N ALA A 182 -1.82 -10.37 -7.89
CA ALA A 182 -2.97 -11.29 -8.03
C ALA A 182 -3.68 -11.23 -9.41
N GLU A 183 -3.05 -10.64 -10.41
CA GLU A 183 -3.33 -10.89 -11.82
C GLU A 183 -2.40 -11.95 -12.44
N MET A 184 -1.39 -12.46 -11.72
CA MET A 184 -0.61 -13.62 -12.14
C MET A 184 -1.30 -14.90 -11.70
N HIS A 185 -1.32 -15.90 -12.57
CA HIS A 185 -2.01 -17.18 -12.42
C HIS A 185 -1.82 -17.82 -11.04
N THR A 186 -2.92 -18.25 -10.46
CA THR A 186 -3.01 -18.95 -9.15
C THR A 186 -2.10 -20.17 -9.02
N ASP A 187 -1.59 -20.72 -10.10
CA ASP A 187 -0.71 -21.88 -10.12
C ASP A 187 0.74 -21.56 -9.70
N ASP A 188 1.20 -20.31 -9.90
CA ASP A 188 2.54 -19.88 -9.49
C ASP A 188 2.63 -19.52 -8.00
N ILE A 189 1.49 -19.21 -7.37
CA ILE A 189 1.39 -18.81 -5.96
C ILE A 189 1.35 -20.02 -5.02
N GLY A 190 0.84 -21.16 -5.48
CA GLY A 190 0.76 -22.40 -4.70
C GLY A 190 2.12 -22.86 -4.15
N GLY A 191 3.16 -22.78 -4.96
CA GLY A 191 4.51 -23.14 -4.54
C GLY A 191 5.17 -22.13 -3.58
N LEU A 192 4.68 -20.90 -3.48
CA LEU A 192 5.17 -19.88 -2.54
C LEU A 192 4.58 -20.09 -1.13
N ALA A 193 3.28 -20.46 -1.07
CA ALA A 193 2.61 -20.80 0.18
C ALA A 193 3.22 -22.07 0.81
N ASP A 194 3.63 -23.03 0.00
CA ASP A 194 4.30 -24.26 0.47
C ASP A 194 5.71 -23.99 1.02
N LEU A 195 6.49 -23.09 0.39
CA LEU A 195 7.80 -22.66 0.90
C LEU A 195 7.70 -21.92 2.25
N LEU A 196 6.60 -21.20 2.48
CA LEU A 196 6.34 -20.49 3.73
C LEU A 196 5.76 -21.41 4.80
N SER A 197 5.12 -22.52 4.42
CA SER A 197 4.52 -23.50 5.35
C SER A 197 5.51 -24.55 5.85
N ASP A 198 6.53 -24.91 5.08
CA ASP A 198 7.56 -25.90 5.44
C ASP A 198 8.48 -25.44 6.59
N SER A 199 8.50 -24.13 6.90
CA SER A 199 9.25 -23.59 8.05
C SER A 199 8.63 -23.90 9.42
N ARG A 200 7.44 -24.55 9.46
CA ARG A 200 6.76 -24.94 10.72
C ARG A 200 7.21 -26.30 11.28
N ALA A 201 8.10 -26.99 10.59
CA ALA A 201 8.53 -28.36 10.93
C ALA A 201 10.01 -28.51 11.34
N SER A 202 10.69 -27.40 11.66
CA SER A 202 12.09 -27.48 12.11
C SER A 202 12.30 -26.72 13.40
#